data_fc62620c7c5af0f6faa55abd236a7d76
#
_entry.id   fc62620c7c5af0f6faa55abd236a7d76
#
_cell.length_a   1.000
_cell.length_b   1.000
_cell.length_c   1.000
_cell.angle_alpha   90.00
_cell.angle_beta   90.00
_cell.angle_gamma   90.00
#
_symmetry.space_group_name_H-M   'P 1'
#
loop_
_entity.id
_entity.type
_entity.pdbx_description
1 polymer ?
#
loop_
_entity_poly.entity_id
_entity_poly.type
_entity_poly.pdbx_seq_one_letter_code
_entity_poly.pdbx_strand_id
1 'polypeptide(L)'
;NITVQAGSWVRINLVNEGVDPAMLHNIVFVKYGTRKEVAKQSIEAGPDLQFVPKSSDVIAYSDLADPGETVVLEFEAPEKGNYEFICTYPGHSEIMRGYFFVK
;
A
#
# COMPACT_ATOMS: atom_id res chain seq x y z
N ASN A 1 3.82 -11.40 4.72
CA ASN A 1 2.79 -10.95 5.66
C ASN A 1 3.43 -10.13 6.77
N ILE A 2 2.65 -9.20 7.30
CA ILE A 2 3.10 -8.29 8.36
C ILE A 2 2.16 -8.48 9.56
N THR A 3 2.72 -8.62 10.76
CA THR A 3 1.95 -8.77 12.00
C THR A 3 2.41 -7.72 13.00
N VAL A 4 1.46 -6.97 13.58
CA VAL A 4 1.74 -5.94 14.58
C VAL A 4 0.68 -5.97 15.69
N GLN A 5 0.92 -5.23 16.76
CA GLN A 5 -0.04 -5.03 17.85
C GLN A 5 -0.94 -3.83 17.56
N ALA A 6 -2.21 -3.91 17.92
CA ALA A 6 -3.15 -2.80 17.80
C ALA A 6 -2.62 -1.57 18.54
N GLY A 7 -2.75 -0.40 17.92
CA GLY A 7 -2.31 0.87 18.48
C GLY A 7 -0.79 1.11 18.46
N SER A 8 0.00 0.14 17.98
CA SER A 8 1.45 0.33 17.87
C SER A 8 1.79 1.26 16.71
N TRP A 9 2.96 1.90 16.79
CA TRP A 9 3.49 2.70 15.69
C TRP A 9 4.17 1.79 14.68
N VAL A 10 3.76 1.90 13.41
CA VAL A 10 4.27 1.05 12.32
C VAL A 10 5.10 1.92 11.38
N ARG A 11 6.30 1.44 11.06
CA ARG A 11 7.16 2.07 10.07
C ARG A 11 7.48 1.07 8.97
N ILE A 12 7.17 1.45 7.74
CA ILE A 12 7.46 0.64 6.55
C ILE A 12 8.49 1.39 5.71
N ASN A 13 9.60 0.73 5.42
CA ASN A 13 10.58 1.22 4.45
C ASN A 13 10.36 0.45 3.14
N LEU A 14 9.84 1.14 2.15
CA LEU A 14 9.62 0.55 0.83
C LEU A 14 10.82 0.87 -0.05
N VAL A 15 11.60 -0.15 -0.37
CA VAL A 15 12.79 -0.03 -1.21
C VAL A 15 12.47 -0.55 -2.61
N ASN A 16 12.58 0.32 -3.61
CA ASN A 16 12.43 -0.11 -5.00
C ASN A 16 13.82 -0.41 -5.57
N GLU A 17 14.17 -1.68 -5.60
CA GLU A 17 15.46 -2.16 -6.10
C GLU A 17 15.50 -2.31 -7.62
N GLY A 18 14.38 -2.03 -8.32
CA GLY A 18 14.30 -2.11 -9.77
C GLY A 18 15.17 -1.08 -10.46
N VAL A 19 15.40 -1.29 -11.75
CA VAL A 19 16.16 -0.38 -12.60
C VAL A 19 15.34 0.16 -13.77
N ASP A 20 14.16 -0.41 -14.00
CA ASP A 20 13.27 0.01 -15.09
C ASP A 20 12.51 1.27 -14.68
N PRO A 21 12.68 2.41 -15.39
CA PRO A 21 11.98 3.65 -15.06
C PRO A 21 10.45 3.56 -15.07
N ALA A 22 9.89 2.55 -15.73
CA ALA A 22 8.45 2.33 -15.77
C ALA A 22 7.92 1.52 -14.58
N MET A 23 8.80 1.00 -13.72
CA MET A 23 8.43 0.12 -12.60
C MET A 23 8.43 0.88 -11.29
N LEU A 24 7.37 1.66 -11.07
CA LEU A 24 7.14 2.36 -9.81
C LEU A 24 6.39 1.45 -8.83
N HIS A 25 6.60 1.68 -7.55
CA HIS A 25 5.93 0.91 -6.49
C HIS A 25 5.46 1.82 -5.37
N ASN A 26 4.34 1.46 -4.77
CA ASN A 26 3.89 2.00 -3.48
C ASN A 26 3.40 0.85 -2.61
N ILE A 27 3.07 1.15 -1.36
CA ILE A 27 2.40 0.21 -0.47
C ILE A 27 1.16 0.88 0.09
N VAL A 28 0.01 0.23 -0.08
CA VAL A 28 -1.29 0.76 0.36
C VAL A 28 -1.94 -0.30 1.24
N PHE A 29 -2.23 0.07 2.49
CA PHE A 29 -2.93 -0.79 3.44
C PHE A 29 -4.43 -0.55 3.32
N VAL A 30 -5.19 -1.62 3.18
CA VAL A 30 -6.63 -1.57 2.93
C VAL A 30 -7.40 -2.49 3.86
N LYS A 31 -8.69 -2.23 4.02
CA LYS A 31 -9.59 -3.11 4.75
C LYS A 31 -9.68 -4.47 4.06
N TYR A 32 -9.82 -5.51 4.86
CA TYR A 32 -9.90 -6.87 4.34
C TYR A 32 -11.03 -7.02 3.32
N GLY A 33 -10.71 -7.66 2.20
CA GLY A 33 -11.67 -7.93 1.13
C GLY A 33 -11.89 -6.77 0.15
N THR A 34 -11.21 -5.62 0.34
CA THR A 34 -11.43 -4.44 -0.50
C THR A 34 -10.35 -4.22 -1.55
N ARG A 35 -9.31 -5.06 -1.58
CA ARG A 35 -8.13 -4.83 -2.43
C ARG A 35 -8.45 -4.67 -3.93
N LYS A 36 -9.37 -5.46 -4.44
CA LYS A 36 -9.71 -5.40 -5.88
C LYS A 36 -10.42 -4.09 -6.24
N GLU A 37 -11.34 -3.67 -5.38
CA GLU A 37 -12.05 -2.41 -5.59
C GLU A 37 -11.12 -1.22 -5.43
N VAL A 38 -10.24 -1.24 -4.43
CA VAL A 38 -9.23 -0.18 -4.24
C VAL A 38 -8.30 -0.13 -5.45
N ALA A 39 -7.83 -1.28 -5.95
CA ALA A 39 -6.97 -1.32 -7.14
C ALA A 39 -7.65 -0.70 -8.36
N LYS A 40 -8.93 -0.98 -8.56
CA LYS A 40 -9.72 -0.40 -9.65
C LYS A 40 -9.84 1.12 -9.50
N GLN A 41 -10.21 1.58 -8.31
CA GLN A 41 -10.33 3.01 -8.02
C GLN A 41 -8.98 3.73 -8.13
N SER A 42 -7.89 3.04 -7.86
CA SER A 42 -6.54 3.59 -7.95
C SER A 42 -6.17 3.98 -9.39
N ILE A 43 -6.58 3.18 -10.36
CA ILE A 43 -6.36 3.49 -11.76
C ILE A 43 -7.11 4.77 -12.14
N GLU A 44 -8.35 4.90 -11.67
CA GLU A 44 -9.19 6.08 -11.90
C GLU A 44 -8.63 7.33 -11.20
N ALA A 45 -8.00 7.15 -10.04
CA ALA A 45 -7.36 8.25 -9.31
C ALA A 45 -6.22 8.89 -10.09
N GLY A 46 -5.49 8.08 -10.84
CA GLY A 46 -4.45 8.55 -11.73
C GLY A 46 -3.15 8.98 -11.04
N PRO A 47 -2.16 9.40 -11.86
CA PRO A 47 -0.82 9.73 -11.35
C PRO A 47 -0.77 10.96 -10.44
N ASP A 48 -1.68 11.91 -10.59
CA ASP A 48 -1.72 13.12 -9.75
C ASP A 48 -1.99 12.79 -8.29
N LEU A 49 -2.69 11.69 -8.02
CA LEU A 49 -2.94 11.15 -6.68
C LEU A 49 -2.02 9.97 -6.36
N GLN A 50 -0.96 9.80 -7.15
CA GLN A 50 -0.01 8.68 -7.00
C GLN A 50 -0.70 7.32 -6.99
N PHE A 51 -1.80 7.20 -7.73
CA PHE A 51 -2.62 6.00 -7.84
C PHE A 51 -3.20 5.54 -6.50
N VAL A 52 -3.52 6.48 -5.62
CA VAL A 52 -4.21 6.17 -4.34
C VAL A 52 -5.56 6.88 -4.33
N PRO A 53 -6.66 6.13 -4.28
CA PRO A 53 -7.98 6.74 -4.27
C PRO A 53 -8.32 7.34 -2.90
N LYS A 54 -9.19 8.34 -2.91
CA LYS A 54 -9.77 8.89 -1.68
C LYS A 54 -10.92 7.97 -1.28
N SER A 55 -10.60 6.92 -0.52
CA SER A 55 -11.54 5.88 -0.12
C SER A 55 -11.40 5.59 1.37
N SER A 56 -12.52 5.37 2.04
CA SER A 56 -12.52 4.94 3.44
C SER A 56 -11.97 3.53 3.64
N ASP A 57 -11.79 2.77 2.56
CA ASP A 57 -11.17 1.44 2.60
C ASP A 57 -9.64 1.51 2.67
N VAL A 58 -9.06 2.65 2.35
CA VAL A 58 -7.61 2.88 2.47
C VAL A 58 -7.28 3.33 3.90
N ILE A 59 -6.41 2.56 4.57
CA ILE A 59 -6.00 2.83 5.95
C ILE A 59 -4.76 3.72 5.99
N ALA A 60 -3.77 3.41 5.16
CA ALA A 60 -2.52 4.13 5.09
C ALA A 60 -1.87 3.86 3.73
N TYR A 61 -1.04 4.77 3.27
CA TYR A 61 -0.38 4.61 1.97
C TYR A 61 0.94 5.38 1.93
N SER A 62 1.87 4.86 1.15
CA SER A 62 3.15 5.52 0.86
C SER A 62 3.07 6.33 -0.43
N ASP A 63 4.06 7.20 -0.62
CA ASP A 63 4.34 7.78 -1.93
C ASP A 63 4.82 6.69 -2.88
N LEU A 64 4.79 6.99 -4.18
CA LEU A 64 5.41 6.12 -5.17
C LEU A 64 6.93 6.19 -5.04
N ALA A 65 7.58 5.04 -5.08
CA ALA A 65 9.04 4.93 -5.10
C ALA A 65 9.52 4.70 -6.52
N ASP A 66 10.39 5.58 -7.00
CA ASP A 66 11.09 5.40 -8.27
C ASP A 66 12.14 4.28 -8.13
N PRO A 67 12.61 3.69 -9.24
CA PRO A 67 13.71 2.72 -9.19
C PRO A 67 14.91 3.27 -8.44
N GLY A 68 15.42 2.51 -7.49
CA GLY A 68 16.53 2.89 -6.61
C GLY A 68 16.14 3.76 -5.42
N GLU A 69 14.88 4.18 -5.32
CA GLU A 69 14.39 5.03 -4.25
C GLU A 69 13.84 4.23 -3.08
N THR A 70 13.98 4.79 -1.88
CA THR A 70 13.31 4.28 -0.68
C THR A 70 12.32 5.34 -0.20
N VAL A 71 11.07 4.93 0.03
CA VAL A 71 10.05 5.77 0.66
C VAL A 71 9.66 5.18 2.00
N VAL A 72 9.32 6.05 2.94
CA VAL A 72 8.96 5.65 4.31
C VAL A 72 7.50 5.98 4.56
N LEU A 73 6.75 5.00 5.06
CA LEU A 73 5.38 5.17 5.53
C LEU A 73 5.35 4.91 7.03
N GLU A 74 4.80 5.87 7.78
CA GLU A 74 4.60 5.70 9.22
C GLU A 74 3.13 5.92 9.54
N PHE A 75 2.56 5.03 10.36
CA PHE A 75 1.16 5.15 10.77
C PHE A 75 0.91 4.35 12.06
N GLU A 76 -0.15 4.71 12.76
CA GLU A 76 -0.60 3.94 13.92
C GLU A 76 -1.40 2.73 13.44
N ALA A 77 -1.08 1.54 13.97
CA ALA A 77 -1.81 0.33 13.62
C ALA A 77 -3.29 0.49 14.00
N PRO A 78 -4.20 0.08 13.10
CA PRO A 78 -5.63 0.15 13.38
C PRO A 78 -6.05 -0.83 14.46
N GLU A 79 -7.34 -0.92 14.74
CA GLU A 79 -7.87 -1.89 15.70
C GLU A 79 -7.59 -3.33 15.27
N LYS A 80 -7.60 -4.23 16.24
CA LYS A 80 -7.41 -5.67 16.02
C LYS A 80 -8.27 -6.16 14.85
N GLY A 81 -7.64 -6.90 13.94
CA GLY A 81 -8.32 -7.46 12.78
C GLY A 81 -7.34 -7.88 11.71
N ASN A 82 -7.90 -8.35 10.62
CA ASN A 82 -7.16 -8.74 9.42
C ASN A 82 -7.34 -7.67 8.36
N TYR A 83 -6.23 -7.30 7.74
CA TYR A 83 -6.17 -6.29 6.68
C TYR A 83 -5.31 -6.82 5.55
N GLU A 84 -5.24 -6.07 4.45
CA GLU A 84 -4.41 -6.42 3.32
C GLU A 84 -3.54 -5.24 2.93
N PHE A 85 -2.48 -5.49 2.17
CA PHE A 85 -1.72 -4.43 1.51
C PHE A 85 -1.46 -4.79 0.06
N ILE A 86 -1.38 -3.78 -0.78
CA ILE A 86 -1.17 -3.92 -2.22
C ILE A 86 -0.28 -2.79 -2.73
N CYS A 87 0.31 -3.00 -3.89
CA CYS A 87 0.82 -1.92 -4.71
C CYS A 87 -0.30 -1.48 -5.66
N THR A 88 -0.61 -0.20 -5.71
CA THR A 88 -1.70 0.31 -6.54
C THR A 88 -1.25 0.86 -7.89
N TYR A 89 0.05 0.84 -8.18
CA TYR A 89 0.53 1.18 -9.52
C TYR A 89 -0.13 0.25 -10.54
N PRO A 90 -0.66 0.77 -11.67
CA PRO A 90 -1.43 -0.04 -12.61
C PRO A 90 -0.73 -1.33 -13.02
N GLY A 91 -1.44 -2.46 -12.88
CA GLY A 91 -0.93 -3.78 -13.23
C GLY A 91 -0.18 -4.51 -12.13
N HIS A 92 0.09 -3.87 -10.97
CA HIS A 92 0.90 -4.46 -9.92
C HIS A 92 0.12 -5.12 -8.77
N SER A 93 -1.17 -4.79 -8.60
CA SER A 93 -1.94 -5.22 -7.42
C SER A 93 -2.13 -6.73 -7.30
N GLU A 94 -2.03 -7.48 -8.39
CA GLU A 94 -2.17 -8.93 -8.36
C GLU A 94 -0.87 -9.65 -8.02
N ILE A 95 0.28 -9.00 -8.18
CA ILE A 95 1.59 -9.60 -7.90
C ILE A 95 2.26 -9.02 -6.66
N MET A 96 1.96 -7.78 -6.31
CA MET A 96 2.51 -7.10 -5.13
C MET A 96 1.41 -6.90 -4.10
N ARG A 97 1.17 -7.94 -3.29
CA ARG A 97 0.11 -7.94 -2.27
C ARG A 97 0.45 -8.88 -1.13
N GLY A 98 -0.17 -8.64 0.01
CA GLY A 98 -0.01 -9.51 1.17
C GLY A 98 -1.05 -9.20 2.24
N TYR A 99 -0.91 -9.86 3.38
CA TYR A 99 -1.80 -9.69 4.52
C TYR A 99 -1.13 -8.90 5.63
N PHE A 100 -1.94 -8.11 6.31
CA PHE A 100 -1.53 -7.31 7.46
C PHE A 100 -2.43 -7.69 8.64
N PHE A 101 -1.83 -8.35 9.62
CA PHE A 101 -2.56 -8.84 10.80
C PHE A 101 -2.28 -7.93 12.00
N VAL A 102 -3.36 -7.45 12.61
CA VAL A 102 -3.28 -6.61 13.82
C VAL A 102 -3.86 -7.40 14.98
N LYS A 103 -3.06 -7.62 16.00
CA LYS A 103 -3.42 -8.42 17.17
C LYS A 103 -3.64 -7.60 18.42
#